data_488cd5034b139d9eaca81592cf0ad46d
#
_entry.id   488cd5034b139d9eaca81592cf0ad46d
#
_cell.length_a   1.000
_cell.length_b   1.000
_cell.length_c   1.000
_cell.angle_alpha   90.00
_cell.angle_beta   90.00
_cell.angle_gamma   90.00
#
_symmetry.space_group_name_H-M   'P 1'
#
loop_
_entity.id
_entity.type
_entity.pdbx_description
1 polymer ?
#
loop_
_entity_poly.entity_id
_entity_poly.type
_entity_poly.pdbx_seq_one_letter_code
_entity_poly.pdbx_strand_id
1 'polypeptide(L)'
;MKKLLVGVAAAALLAPAAALAGDGHDHACIDDACTVFELFQTPAAAGGASGWQGTEAPKYGTWGFDLTGRDTSVKPGDSFFRYANGAAYDKLTIPSDRTSYGSFPLLRELSDNRMKELIHDLAGRSDLTAGSDEQKIADAYRSYMDEARIEALDAQPLQPFLAAIRAADTHEKIAAYMGQTQGRVGSSFFGTGITIDQKNPTRYVVATGQSGLGLPNRDYYLDARFADKKEKYQAYVERMLTNIGWNDPAGSAAAIVALEDQIAEAHWTPVESRDRDKTYNEYSIQTLAADAPGFDWAGYFNAAGLGSIDRLIVRQNTAMPKIAAVFAQTPVATL
;
A
#
# COMPACT_ATOMS: atom_id res chain seq x y z
N MET A 1 -9.31 -5.81 20.74
CA MET A 1 -7.94 -6.03 20.25
C MET A 1 -7.84 -7.05 19.12
N LYS A 2 -8.80 -7.97 18.96
CA LYS A 2 -8.86 -8.99 17.88
C LYS A 2 -9.31 -8.44 16.51
N LYS A 3 -10.02 -7.31 16.49
CA LYS A 3 -10.60 -6.70 15.28
C LYS A 3 -9.59 -6.30 14.18
N LEU A 4 -8.34 -6.09 14.51
CA LEU A 4 -7.35 -5.54 13.58
C LEU A 4 -6.80 -6.58 12.59
N LEU A 5 -6.74 -7.85 12.97
CA LEU A 5 -6.07 -8.89 12.15
C LEU A 5 -6.89 -9.33 10.95
N VAL A 6 -8.20 -9.42 11.12
CA VAL A 6 -9.09 -9.94 10.07
C VAL A 6 -9.42 -8.87 9.03
N GLY A 7 -9.46 -7.60 9.44
CA GLY A 7 -9.61 -6.49 8.49
C GLY A 7 -8.45 -6.37 7.51
N VAL A 8 -7.21 -6.63 7.95
CA VAL A 8 -6.03 -6.60 7.08
C VAL A 8 -6.01 -7.76 6.09
N ALA A 9 -6.40 -8.97 6.52
CA ALA A 9 -6.44 -10.13 5.63
C ALA A 9 -7.56 -10.03 4.56
N ALA A 10 -8.74 -9.50 4.94
CA ALA A 10 -9.84 -9.31 4.00
C ALA A 10 -9.56 -8.17 3.00
N ALA A 11 -8.94 -7.08 3.43
CA ALA A 11 -8.56 -5.98 2.54
C ALA A 11 -7.47 -6.39 1.53
N ALA A 12 -6.53 -7.26 1.94
CA ALA A 12 -5.50 -7.77 1.05
C ALA A 12 -6.02 -8.72 -0.05
N LEU A 13 -7.17 -9.37 0.18
CA LEU A 13 -7.82 -10.25 -0.81
C LEU A 13 -8.66 -9.48 -1.84
N LEU A 14 -9.02 -8.23 -1.56
CA LEU A 14 -9.87 -7.40 -2.41
C LEU A 14 -9.13 -6.24 -3.11
N ALA A 15 -7.85 -6.04 -2.84
CA ALA A 15 -7.08 -5.00 -3.50
C ALA A 15 -6.78 -5.41 -4.96
N PRO A 16 -7.30 -4.71 -5.96
CA PRO A 16 -6.83 -4.88 -7.33
C PRO A 16 -5.38 -4.41 -7.44
N ALA A 17 -4.63 -5.01 -8.34
CA ALA A 17 -3.21 -4.77 -8.63
C ALA A 17 -2.85 -3.34 -9.11
N ALA A 18 -3.50 -2.30 -8.59
CA ALA A 18 -3.33 -0.90 -8.98
C ALA A 18 -2.29 -0.12 -8.15
N ALA A 19 -1.56 -0.77 -7.24
CA ALA A 19 -0.62 -0.09 -6.33
C ALA A 19 0.83 0.04 -6.87
N LEU A 20 1.05 0.01 -8.18
CA LEU A 20 2.39 0.17 -8.78
C LEU A 20 2.59 1.47 -9.58
N ALA A 21 1.64 2.39 -9.57
CA ALA A 21 1.87 3.75 -10.04
C ALA A 21 2.27 4.63 -8.85
N GLY A 22 3.55 4.63 -8.52
CA GLY A 22 4.10 5.50 -7.49
C GLY A 22 4.18 6.93 -7.98
N ASP A 23 3.17 7.72 -7.70
CA ASP A 23 3.31 9.16 -7.60
C ASP A 23 3.53 9.51 -6.14
N GLY A 24 4.70 10.17 -5.90
CA GLY A 24 5.17 10.48 -4.56
C GLY A 24 4.23 11.45 -3.84
N HIS A 25 3.32 10.89 -3.09
CA HIS A 25 2.60 11.62 -2.05
C HIS A 25 2.88 10.92 -0.72
N ASP A 26 3.44 11.70 0.20
CA ASP A 26 3.67 11.32 1.58
C ASP A 26 2.36 10.78 2.18
N HIS A 27 2.28 9.48 2.37
CA HIS A 27 1.23 8.89 3.17
C HIS A 27 1.64 9.01 4.64
N ALA A 28 1.34 10.18 5.22
CA ALA A 28 1.34 10.35 6.65
C ALA A 28 0.08 9.69 7.23
N CYS A 29 0.19 8.43 7.58
CA CYS A 29 -0.84 7.74 8.38
C CYS A 29 -0.15 6.80 9.35
N ILE A 30 0.34 7.32 10.48
CA ILE A 30 0.82 6.50 11.60
C ILE A 30 0.27 6.99 12.96
N ASP A 31 -0.65 7.94 13.01
CA ASP A 31 -1.20 8.43 14.31
C ASP A 31 -2.61 7.95 14.57
N ASP A 32 -3.09 6.92 14.44
CA ASP A 32 -4.33 6.18 14.68
C ASP A 32 -4.57 5.25 13.49
N ALA A 33 -4.66 3.99 13.82
CA ALA A 33 -4.92 2.90 12.90
C ALA A 33 -5.79 3.34 11.71
N CYS A 34 -5.15 3.72 10.59
CA CYS A 34 -5.82 3.88 9.32
C CYS A 34 -6.35 2.50 8.92
N THR A 35 -7.43 2.12 9.52
CA THR A 35 -8.19 0.97 9.09
C THR A 35 -9.11 1.45 7.98
N VAL A 36 -9.07 0.76 6.85
CA VAL A 36 -10.10 0.85 5.80
C VAL A 36 -11.51 0.74 6.41
N PHE A 37 -11.61 0.24 7.62
CA PHE A 37 -12.79 0.11 8.46
C PHE A 37 -13.39 1.45 8.90
N GLU A 38 -12.60 2.48 9.19
CA GLU A 38 -13.14 3.80 9.57
C GLU A 38 -13.81 4.54 8.42
N LEU A 39 -13.42 4.26 7.16
CA LEU A 39 -14.10 4.81 5.99
C LEU A 39 -15.58 4.39 5.87
N PHE A 40 -15.98 3.32 6.56
CA PHE A 40 -17.33 2.76 6.46
C PHE A 40 -18.15 2.86 7.77
N GLN A 41 -17.54 3.14 8.92
CA GLN A 41 -18.22 3.04 10.22
C GLN A 41 -18.60 4.36 10.88
N THR A 42 -18.08 5.50 10.49
CA THR A 42 -18.49 6.76 11.11
C THR A 42 -19.64 7.39 10.34
N PRO A 43 -20.84 7.44 10.95
CA PRO A 43 -21.67 8.60 10.72
C PRO A 43 -20.81 9.76 11.21
N ALA A 44 -20.53 10.74 10.34
CA ALA A 44 -19.71 11.89 10.66
C ALA A 44 -20.07 12.39 12.05
N ALA A 45 -19.13 12.28 13.00
CA ALA A 45 -19.27 12.95 14.29
C ALA A 45 -19.46 14.43 13.96
N ALA A 46 -20.54 14.99 14.44
CA ALA A 46 -20.87 16.39 14.25
C ALA A 46 -19.73 17.26 14.80
N GLY A 47 -18.85 17.71 13.93
CA GLY A 47 -17.70 18.53 14.28
C GLY A 47 -16.71 18.65 13.13
N GLY A 48 -17.03 19.45 12.09
CA GLY A 48 -16.02 20.02 11.22
C GLY A 48 -15.67 19.31 9.92
N ALA A 49 -16.41 18.30 9.47
CA ALA A 49 -16.20 17.73 8.14
C ALA A 49 -16.73 18.69 7.07
N SER A 50 -15.83 19.44 6.43
CA SER A 50 -16.15 20.33 5.31
C SER A 50 -16.07 19.64 3.94
N GLY A 51 -16.07 18.30 3.90
CA GLY A 51 -16.07 17.52 2.67
C GLY A 51 -17.44 17.50 1.98
N TRP A 52 -17.48 17.17 0.68
CA TRP A 52 -18.71 17.01 -0.08
C TRP A 52 -19.50 15.78 0.40
N GLN A 53 -20.71 16.00 0.93
CA GLN A 53 -21.53 14.95 1.51
C GLN A 53 -22.62 14.40 0.56
N GLY A 54 -22.85 15.04 -0.59
CA GLY A 54 -23.90 14.67 -1.52
C GLY A 54 -23.45 13.69 -2.60
N THR A 55 -24.47 13.06 -3.25
CA THR A 55 -24.29 12.25 -4.46
C THR A 55 -24.62 13.01 -5.74
N GLU A 56 -25.20 14.20 -5.61
CA GLU A 56 -25.48 15.10 -6.72
C GLU A 56 -24.23 15.89 -7.12
N ALA A 57 -23.97 15.98 -8.42
CA ALA A 57 -22.89 16.83 -8.92
C ALA A 57 -23.21 18.31 -8.68
N PRO A 58 -22.21 19.14 -8.34
CA PRO A 58 -22.42 20.58 -8.26
C PRO A 58 -22.89 21.13 -9.61
N LYS A 59 -23.92 21.96 -9.57
CA LYS A 59 -24.45 22.61 -10.77
C LYS A 59 -23.73 23.95 -10.96
N TYR A 60 -22.92 24.02 -11.99
CA TYR A 60 -22.31 25.25 -12.45
C TYR A 60 -23.16 25.85 -13.58
N GLY A 61 -23.24 27.16 -13.63
CA GLY A 61 -24.09 27.87 -14.63
C GLY A 61 -23.96 27.37 -16.08
N THR A 62 -24.57 28.04 -17.03
CA THR A 62 -24.69 27.60 -18.43
C THR A 62 -23.38 27.21 -19.11
N TRP A 63 -22.25 27.75 -18.63
CA TRP A 63 -20.92 27.48 -19.18
C TRP A 63 -20.17 26.32 -18.53
N GLY A 64 -20.78 25.63 -17.55
CA GLY A 64 -20.17 24.48 -16.87
C GLY A 64 -19.04 24.82 -15.86
N PHE A 65 -18.90 26.11 -15.49
CA PHE A 65 -17.96 26.53 -14.44
C PHE A 65 -18.60 27.63 -13.57
N ASP A 66 -18.15 27.70 -12.32
CA ASP A 66 -18.71 28.61 -11.31
C ASP A 66 -18.11 30.01 -11.42
N LEU A 67 -18.88 30.93 -12.00
CA LEU A 67 -18.49 32.32 -12.08
C LEU A 67 -18.59 33.08 -10.74
N THR A 68 -19.30 32.53 -9.74
CA THR A 68 -19.46 33.18 -8.42
C THR A 68 -18.19 33.06 -7.57
N GLY A 69 -17.30 32.17 -7.95
CA GLY A 69 -15.99 32.00 -7.29
C GLY A 69 -14.98 33.10 -7.61
N ARG A 70 -15.29 34.02 -8.55
CA ARG A 70 -14.41 35.12 -8.92
C ARG A 70 -14.41 36.22 -7.88
N ASP A 71 -13.25 36.86 -7.71
CA ASP A 71 -13.11 38.11 -6.98
C ASP A 71 -12.94 39.27 -8.01
N THR A 72 -14.06 39.92 -8.34
CA THR A 72 -14.07 41.02 -9.29
C THR A 72 -13.49 42.33 -8.74
N SER A 73 -13.16 42.42 -7.47
CA SER A 73 -12.46 43.56 -6.87
C SER A 73 -10.97 43.59 -7.23
N VAL A 74 -10.41 42.47 -7.62
CA VAL A 74 -9.02 42.33 -8.08
C VAL A 74 -8.96 42.46 -9.61
N LYS A 75 -8.02 43.25 -10.12
CA LYS A 75 -7.82 43.35 -11.57
C LYS A 75 -7.11 42.09 -12.11
N PRO A 76 -7.55 41.53 -13.26
CA PRO A 76 -6.90 40.35 -13.83
C PRO A 76 -5.40 40.50 -14.08
N GLY A 77 -4.96 41.74 -14.43
CA GLY A 77 -3.55 42.04 -14.63
C GLY A 77 -2.70 42.11 -13.36
N ASP A 78 -3.33 42.36 -12.20
CA ASP A 78 -2.62 42.41 -10.93
C ASP A 78 -2.46 40.99 -10.36
N SER A 79 -3.52 40.17 -10.40
CA SER A 79 -3.49 38.76 -10.02
C SER A 79 -4.63 38.01 -10.71
N PHE A 80 -4.32 37.31 -11.80
CA PHE A 80 -5.31 36.51 -12.52
C PHE A 80 -5.88 35.38 -11.66
N PHE A 81 -5.04 34.75 -10.82
CA PHE A 81 -5.49 33.70 -9.89
C PHE A 81 -6.55 34.24 -8.93
N ARG A 82 -6.29 35.36 -8.26
CA ARG A 82 -7.24 35.95 -7.31
C ARG A 82 -8.49 36.43 -8.02
N TYR A 83 -8.37 37.09 -9.17
CA TYR A 83 -9.53 37.49 -9.99
C TYR A 83 -10.42 36.29 -10.32
N ALA A 84 -9.83 35.17 -10.77
CA ALA A 84 -10.58 34.02 -11.24
C ALA A 84 -11.14 33.13 -10.10
N ASN A 85 -10.48 33.08 -8.95
CA ASN A 85 -10.78 32.10 -7.89
C ASN A 85 -10.91 32.71 -6.50
N GLY A 86 -10.68 33.99 -6.30
CA GLY A 86 -10.50 34.61 -4.99
C GLY A 86 -11.65 34.36 -4.02
N ALA A 87 -12.90 34.58 -4.48
CA ALA A 87 -14.07 34.37 -3.63
C ALA A 87 -14.30 32.90 -3.25
N ALA A 88 -13.98 31.95 -4.14
CA ALA A 88 -14.02 30.52 -3.83
C ALA A 88 -12.88 30.12 -2.88
N TYR A 89 -11.67 30.63 -3.14
CA TYR A 89 -10.49 30.36 -2.34
C TYR A 89 -10.64 30.80 -0.87
N ASP A 90 -11.20 32.00 -0.65
CA ASP A 90 -11.37 32.54 0.68
C ASP A 90 -12.44 31.80 1.51
N LYS A 91 -13.36 31.10 0.86
CA LYS A 91 -14.38 30.26 1.48
C LYS A 91 -13.93 28.82 1.70
N LEU A 92 -12.85 28.40 1.03
CA LEU A 92 -12.38 27.02 1.06
C LEU A 92 -11.79 26.71 2.43
N THR A 93 -12.29 25.67 3.08
CA THR A 93 -11.72 25.11 4.31
C THR A 93 -11.10 23.75 4.01
N ILE A 94 -9.85 23.58 4.38
CA ILE A 94 -9.17 22.28 4.28
C ILE A 94 -9.65 21.42 5.45
N PRO A 95 -10.25 20.22 5.21
CA PRO A 95 -10.60 19.28 6.27
C PRO A 95 -9.38 18.93 7.14
N SER A 96 -9.61 18.64 8.43
CA SER A 96 -8.53 18.38 9.41
C SER A 96 -7.70 17.12 9.11
N ASP A 97 -8.26 16.20 8.36
CA ASP A 97 -7.65 14.95 7.90
C ASP A 97 -6.89 15.07 6.57
N ARG A 98 -6.75 16.30 6.04
CA ARG A 98 -6.16 16.55 4.72
C ARG A 98 -5.12 17.66 4.76
N THR A 99 -4.15 17.56 3.87
CA THR A 99 -3.10 18.59 3.68
C THR A 99 -3.47 19.58 2.57
N SER A 100 -4.44 19.24 1.71
CA SER A 100 -4.92 20.08 0.61
C SER A 100 -6.38 19.76 0.27
N TYR A 101 -7.08 20.74 -0.27
CA TYR A 101 -8.46 20.57 -0.73
C TYR A 101 -8.72 21.40 -1.98
N GLY A 102 -9.62 20.95 -2.86
CA GLY A 102 -9.94 21.61 -4.11
C GLY A 102 -10.84 20.76 -5.00
N SER A 103 -10.90 21.06 -6.30
CA SER A 103 -11.84 20.41 -7.23
C SER A 103 -11.62 18.91 -7.37
N PHE A 104 -10.38 18.43 -7.38
CA PHE A 104 -10.12 16.99 -7.50
C PHE A 104 -10.52 16.19 -6.24
N PRO A 105 -10.13 16.59 -5.01
CA PRO A 105 -10.68 16.00 -3.79
C PRO A 105 -12.22 15.99 -3.75
N LEU A 106 -12.86 17.10 -4.12
CA LEU A 106 -14.32 17.20 -4.16
C LEU A 106 -14.95 16.19 -5.13
N LEU A 107 -14.40 16.05 -6.35
CA LEU A 107 -14.87 15.08 -7.33
C LEU A 107 -14.66 13.63 -6.85
N ARG A 108 -13.55 13.38 -6.14
CA ARG A 108 -13.30 12.07 -5.53
C ARG A 108 -14.36 11.76 -4.47
N GLU A 109 -14.64 12.69 -3.56
CA GLU A 109 -15.67 12.52 -2.53
C GLU A 109 -17.06 12.27 -3.15
N LEU A 110 -17.40 13.00 -4.21
CA LEU A 110 -18.64 12.75 -4.96
C LEU A 110 -18.69 11.33 -5.52
N SER A 111 -17.58 10.85 -6.08
CA SER A 111 -17.49 9.48 -6.60
C SER A 111 -17.60 8.43 -5.49
N ASP A 112 -16.91 8.66 -4.37
CA ASP A 112 -16.91 7.77 -3.21
C ASP A 112 -18.31 7.70 -2.58
N ASN A 113 -19.01 8.83 -2.45
CA ASN A 113 -20.39 8.86 -1.93
C ASN A 113 -21.36 8.10 -2.83
N ARG A 114 -21.25 8.26 -4.15
CA ARG A 114 -22.07 7.49 -5.13
C ARG A 114 -21.79 6.00 -5.06
N MET A 115 -20.53 5.62 -4.96
CA MET A 115 -20.13 4.22 -4.82
C MET A 115 -20.68 3.63 -3.52
N LYS A 116 -20.58 4.36 -2.42
CA LYS A 116 -21.12 3.96 -1.12
C LYS A 116 -22.64 3.75 -1.18
N GLU A 117 -23.38 4.71 -1.76
CA GLU A 117 -24.83 4.60 -1.93
C GLU A 117 -25.20 3.38 -2.76
N LEU A 118 -24.54 3.16 -3.91
CA LEU A 118 -24.76 1.99 -4.76
C LEU A 118 -24.50 0.67 -4.03
N ILE A 119 -23.41 0.55 -3.29
CA ILE A 119 -23.07 -0.65 -2.54
C ILE A 119 -24.11 -0.90 -1.43
N HIS A 120 -24.52 0.16 -0.72
CA HIS A 120 -25.53 0.04 0.34
C HIS A 120 -26.90 -0.39 -0.22
N ASP A 121 -27.31 0.19 -1.36
CA ASP A 121 -28.54 -0.21 -2.04
C ASP A 121 -28.52 -1.70 -2.40
N LEU A 122 -27.45 -2.16 -3.08
CA LEU A 122 -27.27 -3.56 -3.44
C LEU A 122 -27.23 -4.47 -2.21
N ALA A 123 -26.54 -4.07 -1.15
CA ALA A 123 -26.46 -4.85 0.08
C ALA A 123 -27.80 -4.95 0.82
N GLY A 124 -28.71 -3.98 0.65
CA GLY A 124 -30.07 -3.99 1.20
C GLY A 124 -31.05 -4.87 0.44
N ARG A 125 -30.74 -5.28 -0.80
CA ARG A 125 -31.66 -6.03 -1.66
C ARG A 125 -31.63 -7.54 -1.38
N SER A 126 -32.81 -8.17 -1.44
CA SER A 126 -32.98 -9.62 -1.32
C SER A 126 -33.33 -10.31 -2.64
N ASP A 127 -33.59 -9.54 -3.71
CA ASP A 127 -34.08 -9.99 -5.02
C ASP A 127 -32.94 -10.08 -6.08
N LEU A 128 -31.68 -10.11 -5.67
CA LEU A 128 -30.54 -10.17 -6.58
C LEU A 128 -30.47 -11.53 -7.28
N THR A 129 -30.18 -11.50 -8.57
CA THR A 129 -30.03 -12.73 -9.37
C THR A 129 -28.78 -13.50 -8.94
N ALA A 130 -28.95 -14.80 -8.69
CA ALA A 130 -27.86 -15.67 -8.28
C ALA A 130 -26.69 -15.65 -9.28
N GLY A 131 -25.48 -15.34 -8.80
CA GLY A 131 -24.24 -15.29 -9.60
C GLY A 131 -24.05 -14.00 -10.40
N SER A 132 -24.99 -13.03 -10.32
CA SER A 132 -24.82 -11.72 -10.95
C SER A 132 -23.72 -10.90 -10.28
N ASP A 133 -23.24 -9.85 -10.96
CA ASP A 133 -22.22 -8.96 -10.39
C ASP A 133 -22.79 -8.14 -9.23
N GLU A 134 -24.06 -7.77 -9.28
CA GLU A 134 -24.77 -7.12 -8.19
C GLU A 134 -24.78 -7.98 -6.92
N GLN A 135 -25.06 -9.28 -7.05
CA GLN A 135 -25.00 -10.20 -5.92
C GLN A 135 -23.57 -10.31 -5.36
N LYS A 136 -22.56 -10.45 -6.23
CA LYS A 136 -21.16 -10.55 -5.79
C LYS A 136 -20.71 -9.31 -5.00
N ILE A 137 -21.11 -8.11 -5.46
CA ILE A 137 -20.82 -6.84 -4.76
C ILE A 137 -21.51 -6.84 -3.39
N ALA A 138 -22.80 -7.17 -3.36
CA ALA A 138 -23.57 -7.21 -2.12
C ALA A 138 -22.99 -8.22 -1.12
N ASP A 139 -22.64 -9.41 -1.57
CA ASP A 139 -22.08 -10.47 -0.73
C ASP A 139 -20.69 -10.14 -0.22
N ALA A 140 -19.85 -9.52 -1.07
CA ALA A 140 -18.55 -9.03 -0.65
C ALA A 140 -18.67 -7.97 0.46
N TYR A 141 -19.56 -7.00 0.29
CA TYR A 141 -19.84 -5.98 1.31
C TYR A 141 -20.38 -6.57 2.60
N ARG A 142 -21.42 -7.43 2.51
CA ARG A 142 -22.01 -8.09 3.69
C ARG A 142 -20.98 -8.91 4.45
N SER A 143 -20.14 -9.68 3.73
CA SER A 143 -19.08 -10.49 4.35
C SER A 143 -18.02 -9.62 5.03
N TYR A 144 -17.67 -8.47 4.44
CA TYR A 144 -16.73 -7.53 5.02
C TYR A 144 -17.27 -6.85 6.28
N MET A 145 -18.59 -6.58 6.33
CA MET A 145 -19.25 -5.91 7.45
C MET A 145 -19.78 -6.86 8.52
N ASP A 146 -19.64 -8.17 8.35
CA ASP A 146 -20.06 -9.18 9.33
C ASP A 146 -19.02 -9.29 10.46
N GLU A 147 -18.99 -8.27 11.32
CA GLU A 147 -18.08 -8.22 12.47
C GLU A 147 -18.20 -9.43 13.38
N ALA A 148 -19.45 -9.90 13.60
CA ALA A 148 -19.69 -11.06 14.46
C ALA A 148 -19.00 -12.32 13.89
N ARG A 149 -19.10 -12.53 12.57
CA ARG A 149 -18.43 -13.64 11.90
C ARG A 149 -16.92 -13.48 11.90
N ILE A 150 -16.43 -12.27 11.65
CA ILE A 150 -15.00 -11.93 11.67
C ILE A 150 -14.41 -12.22 13.05
N GLU A 151 -15.04 -11.75 14.13
CA GLU A 151 -14.58 -12.01 15.50
C GLU A 151 -14.61 -13.52 15.84
N ALA A 152 -15.65 -14.24 15.39
CA ALA A 152 -15.76 -15.68 15.62
C ALA A 152 -14.69 -16.51 14.89
N LEU A 153 -14.25 -16.04 13.72
CA LEU A 153 -13.18 -16.70 12.96
C LEU A 153 -11.78 -16.46 13.57
N ASP A 154 -11.58 -15.32 14.24
CA ASP A 154 -10.29 -14.93 14.82
C ASP A 154 -9.15 -15.07 13.77
N ALA A 155 -8.01 -15.66 14.14
CA ALA A 155 -6.87 -15.91 13.26
C ALA A 155 -7.01 -17.18 12.37
N GLN A 156 -8.16 -17.85 12.39
CA GLN A 156 -8.37 -19.10 11.63
C GLN A 156 -8.12 -18.94 10.11
N PRO A 157 -8.57 -17.88 9.43
CA PRO A 157 -8.32 -17.70 8.00
C PRO A 157 -6.85 -17.53 7.63
N LEU A 158 -5.98 -17.17 8.59
CA LEU A 158 -4.55 -17.03 8.37
C LEU A 158 -3.78 -18.34 8.46
N GLN A 159 -4.38 -19.40 9.02
CA GLN A 159 -3.66 -20.66 9.28
C GLN A 159 -3.02 -21.30 8.05
N PRO A 160 -3.64 -21.32 6.85
CA PRO A 160 -2.98 -21.85 5.66
C PRO A 160 -1.69 -21.08 5.28
N PHE A 161 -1.70 -19.75 5.43
CA PHE A 161 -0.54 -18.89 5.16
C PHE A 161 0.56 -19.10 6.21
N LEU A 162 0.19 -19.16 7.49
CA LEU A 162 1.12 -19.42 8.58
C LEU A 162 1.74 -20.82 8.46
N ALA A 163 0.97 -21.82 8.02
CA ALA A 163 1.49 -23.16 7.77
C ALA A 163 2.50 -23.17 6.61
N ALA A 164 2.23 -22.43 5.53
CA ALA A 164 3.15 -22.30 4.40
C ALA A 164 4.46 -21.59 4.81
N ILE A 165 4.38 -20.54 5.62
CA ILE A 165 5.55 -19.84 6.18
C ILE A 165 6.37 -20.79 7.04
N ARG A 166 5.75 -21.54 7.96
CA ARG A 166 6.44 -22.51 8.83
C ARG A 166 7.07 -23.68 8.06
N ALA A 167 6.53 -24.03 6.89
CA ALA A 167 7.10 -25.06 6.02
C ALA A 167 8.34 -24.59 5.25
N ALA A 168 8.57 -23.28 5.15
CA ALA A 168 9.72 -22.67 4.52
C ALA A 168 10.90 -22.63 5.51
N ASP A 169 11.49 -23.79 5.84
CA ASP A 169 12.48 -24.02 6.88
C ASP A 169 13.94 -23.92 6.41
N THR A 170 14.17 -23.47 5.18
CA THR A 170 15.51 -23.17 4.64
C THR A 170 15.48 -21.84 3.87
N HIS A 171 16.66 -21.24 3.66
CA HIS A 171 16.78 -20.00 2.89
C HIS A 171 16.21 -20.15 1.46
N GLU A 172 16.45 -21.27 0.81
CA GLU A 172 15.94 -21.56 -0.54
C GLU A 172 14.42 -21.61 -0.57
N LYS A 173 13.81 -22.30 0.43
CA LYS A 173 12.35 -22.39 0.55
C LYS A 173 11.73 -21.03 0.86
N ILE A 174 12.37 -20.21 1.69
CA ILE A 174 11.92 -18.86 1.99
C ILE A 174 12.01 -17.98 0.73
N ALA A 175 13.10 -18.04 -0.03
CA ALA A 175 13.25 -17.34 -1.29
C ALA A 175 12.17 -17.76 -2.30
N ALA A 176 11.90 -19.05 -2.43
CA ALA A 176 10.83 -19.57 -3.28
C ALA A 176 9.44 -19.10 -2.81
N TYR A 177 9.17 -19.10 -1.50
CA TYR A 177 7.92 -18.60 -0.94
C TYR A 177 7.74 -17.10 -1.21
N MET A 178 8.78 -16.29 -1.05
CA MET A 178 8.78 -14.87 -1.42
C MET A 178 8.43 -14.67 -2.90
N GLY A 179 8.96 -15.51 -3.80
CA GLY A 179 8.61 -15.52 -5.22
C GLY A 179 7.15 -15.88 -5.47
N GLN A 180 6.66 -16.92 -4.82
CA GLN A 180 5.28 -17.39 -4.93
C GLN A 180 4.25 -16.33 -4.50
N THR A 181 4.61 -15.47 -3.55
CA THR A 181 3.72 -14.44 -3.00
C THR A 181 3.80 -13.11 -3.74
N GLN A 182 4.65 -12.97 -4.77
CA GLN A 182 4.71 -11.75 -5.58
C GLN A 182 3.34 -11.42 -6.20
N GLY A 183 2.88 -10.17 -6.02
CA GLY A 183 1.57 -9.73 -6.45
C GLY A 183 0.39 -10.30 -5.65
N ARG A 184 0.65 -10.93 -4.51
CA ARG A 184 -0.34 -11.48 -3.56
C ARG A 184 -0.06 -10.96 -2.15
N VAL A 185 -0.71 -11.59 -1.18
CA VAL A 185 -0.42 -11.34 0.25
C VAL A 185 0.91 -12.01 0.62
N GLY A 186 1.90 -11.22 0.95
CA GLY A 186 3.19 -11.69 1.39
C GLY A 186 4.21 -10.56 1.38
N SER A 187 5.29 -10.73 2.13
CA SER A 187 6.41 -9.81 2.17
C SER A 187 7.62 -10.44 1.48
N SER A 188 8.50 -9.63 0.94
CA SER A 188 9.73 -10.07 0.30
C SER A 188 10.79 -9.00 0.46
N PHE A 189 12.06 -9.41 0.53
CA PHE A 189 13.20 -8.51 0.54
C PHE A 189 13.39 -7.79 -0.80
N PHE A 190 12.74 -8.30 -1.85
CA PHE A 190 12.82 -7.78 -3.21
C PHE A 190 11.42 -7.60 -3.79
N GLY A 191 11.10 -6.39 -4.21
CA GLY A 191 9.85 -6.08 -4.90
C GLY A 191 10.01 -6.38 -6.40
N THR A 192 9.19 -7.29 -6.92
CA THR A 192 9.22 -7.68 -8.34
C THR A 192 7.86 -7.47 -8.98
N GLY A 193 7.85 -6.96 -10.20
CA GLY A 193 6.61 -6.73 -10.95
C GLY A 193 6.86 -6.53 -12.44
N ILE A 194 5.77 -6.62 -13.20
CA ILE A 194 5.77 -6.35 -14.64
C ILE A 194 5.39 -4.89 -14.85
N THR A 195 6.20 -4.18 -15.62
CA THR A 195 6.00 -2.75 -15.91
C THR A 195 6.30 -2.44 -17.37
N ILE A 196 5.93 -1.25 -17.83
CA ILE A 196 6.33 -0.75 -19.15
C ILE A 196 7.84 -0.49 -19.13
N ASP A 197 8.55 -0.96 -20.16
CA ASP A 197 9.97 -0.69 -20.32
C ASP A 197 10.19 0.80 -20.62
N GLN A 198 10.91 1.50 -19.73
CA GLN A 198 11.12 2.95 -19.82
C GLN A 198 11.89 3.37 -21.09
N LYS A 199 12.76 2.50 -21.63
CA LYS A 199 13.52 2.75 -22.87
C LYS A 199 12.83 2.22 -24.13
N ASN A 200 11.79 1.38 -23.97
CA ASN A 200 10.97 0.90 -25.07
C ASN A 200 9.51 0.76 -24.64
N PRO A 201 8.72 1.83 -24.66
CA PRO A 201 7.37 1.85 -24.10
C PRO A 201 6.35 0.99 -24.89
N THR A 202 6.78 0.32 -25.96
CA THR A 202 5.93 -0.62 -26.72
C THR A 202 5.95 -2.03 -26.15
N ARG A 203 6.74 -2.30 -25.11
CA ARG A 203 6.84 -3.62 -24.49
C ARG A 203 6.81 -3.55 -22.96
N TYR A 204 6.44 -4.66 -22.35
CA TYR A 204 6.58 -4.89 -20.93
C TYR A 204 7.96 -5.47 -20.58
N VAL A 205 8.37 -5.25 -19.34
CA VAL A 205 9.59 -5.83 -18.76
C VAL A 205 9.35 -6.16 -17.29
N VAL A 206 10.00 -7.21 -16.81
CA VAL A 206 10.07 -7.49 -15.38
C VAL A 206 11.05 -6.49 -14.74
N ALA A 207 10.64 -5.84 -13.67
CA ALA A 207 11.51 -5.01 -12.86
C ALA A 207 11.56 -5.54 -11.44
N THR A 208 12.74 -5.52 -10.84
CA THR A 208 12.96 -5.85 -9.43
C THR A 208 13.74 -4.75 -8.73
N GLY A 209 13.58 -4.62 -7.43
CA GLY A 209 14.26 -3.61 -6.63
C GLY A 209 14.18 -3.89 -5.14
N GLN A 210 14.76 -2.98 -4.37
CA GLN A 210 14.78 -3.06 -2.91
C GLN A 210 13.36 -3.06 -2.30
N SER A 211 13.16 -3.88 -1.28
CA SER A 211 11.92 -4.01 -0.49
C SER A 211 12.26 -4.59 0.89
N GLY A 212 11.27 -5.06 1.65
CA GLY A 212 11.48 -5.77 2.91
C GLY A 212 11.47 -4.87 4.14
N LEU A 213 10.92 -3.66 4.05
CA LEU A 213 10.70 -2.78 5.19
C LEU A 213 9.20 -2.70 5.52
N GLY A 214 8.85 -2.75 6.78
CA GLY A 214 7.48 -2.57 7.26
C GLY A 214 7.12 -1.10 7.45
N LEU A 215 8.09 -0.22 7.70
CA LEU A 215 7.92 1.24 7.69
C LEU A 215 8.16 1.81 6.28
N PRO A 216 7.68 3.02 5.95
CA PRO A 216 7.60 3.53 4.58
C PRO A 216 8.92 3.57 3.80
N ASN A 217 10.05 3.84 4.45
CA ASN A 217 11.38 3.87 3.84
C ASN A 217 12.49 3.79 4.88
N ARG A 218 13.74 3.72 4.42
CA ARG A 218 14.95 3.62 5.25
C ARG A 218 15.09 4.70 6.32
N ASP A 219 14.59 5.91 6.06
CA ASP A 219 14.77 7.04 6.97
C ASP A 219 14.03 6.83 8.29
N TYR A 220 12.89 6.10 8.27
CA TYR A 220 12.15 5.73 9.47
C TYR A 220 12.91 4.81 10.43
N TYR A 221 13.95 4.13 9.93
CA TYR A 221 14.82 3.26 10.72
C TYR A 221 16.08 3.97 11.20
N LEU A 222 16.63 4.88 10.39
CA LEU A 222 17.98 5.42 10.54
C LEU A 222 18.01 6.86 11.07
N ASP A 223 16.92 7.63 10.91
CA ASP A 223 16.85 9.01 11.36
C ASP A 223 16.19 9.11 12.73
N ALA A 224 16.89 9.71 13.69
CA ALA A 224 16.41 9.88 15.07
C ALA A 224 15.06 10.62 15.18
N ARG A 225 14.68 11.40 14.17
CA ARG A 225 13.38 12.08 14.11
C ARG A 225 12.19 11.11 14.10
N PHE A 226 12.41 9.86 13.67
CA PHE A 226 11.38 8.82 13.58
C PHE A 226 11.51 7.74 14.65
N ALA A 227 12.31 7.95 15.69
CA ALA A 227 12.54 6.96 16.75
C ALA A 227 11.22 6.53 17.43
N ASP A 228 10.31 7.47 17.69
CA ASP A 228 9.00 7.20 18.27
C ASP A 228 8.12 6.34 17.37
N LYS A 229 8.21 6.51 16.04
CA LYS A 229 7.47 5.71 15.05
C LYS A 229 8.00 4.28 15.00
N LYS A 230 9.32 4.13 15.04
CA LYS A 230 9.98 2.82 15.08
C LYS A 230 9.63 2.04 16.36
N GLU A 231 9.58 2.70 17.52
CA GLU A 231 9.13 2.10 18.76
C GLU A 231 7.67 1.62 18.70
N LYS A 232 6.78 2.48 18.21
CA LYS A 232 5.36 2.13 17.99
C LYS A 232 5.20 0.97 17.01
N TYR A 233 6.02 0.93 15.95
CA TYR A 233 6.03 -0.16 14.98
C TYR A 233 6.44 -1.48 15.63
N GLN A 234 7.50 -1.50 16.42
CA GLN A 234 7.90 -2.71 17.15
C GLN A 234 6.77 -3.21 18.06
N ALA A 235 6.12 -2.32 18.81
CA ALA A 235 4.97 -2.69 19.65
C ALA A 235 3.78 -3.20 18.82
N TYR A 236 3.58 -2.67 17.60
CA TYR A 236 2.58 -3.17 16.68
C TYR A 236 2.92 -4.60 16.22
N VAL A 237 4.16 -4.88 15.80
CA VAL A 237 4.60 -6.22 15.39
C VAL A 237 4.43 -7.23 16.53
N GLU A 238 4.84 -6.88 17.75
CA GLU A 238 4.65 -7.72 18.93
C GLU A 238 3.18 -8.07 19.15
N ARG A 239 2.29 -7.07 19.03
CA ARG A 239 0.84 -7.28 19.16
C ARG A 239 0.30 -8.22 18.07
N MET A 240 0.76 -8.07 16.82
CA MET A 240 0.34 -8.95 15.73
C MET A 240 0.78 -10.38 15.94
N LEU A 241 2.02 -10.59 16.37
CA LEU A 241 2.55 -11.91 16.71
C LEU A 241 1.82 -12.54 17.90
N THR A 242 1.48 -11.75 18.92
CA THR A 242 0.66 -12.20 20.05
C THR A 242 -0.72 -12.68 19.60
N ASN A 243 -1.35 -11.94 18.70
CA ASN A 243 -2.70 -12.25 18.20
C ASN A 243 -2.77 -13.57 17.43
N ILE A 244 -1.69 -13.98 16.76
CA ILE A 244 -1.61 -15.27 16.05
C ILE A 244 -1.04 -16.40 16.92
N GLY A 245 -0.76 -16.14 18.20
CA GLY A 245 -0.19 -17.12 19.13
C GLY A 245 1.25 -17.50 18.79
N TRP A 246 2.05 -16.54 18.26
CA TRP A 246 3.46 -16.79 17.97
C TRP A 246 4.25 -17.00 19.26
N ASN A 247 5.27 -17.89 19.21
CA ASN A 247 6.14 -18.10 20.35
C ASN A 247 7.11 -16.91 20.51
N ASP A 248 7.27 -16.40 21.72
CA ASP A 248 8.08 -15.22 22.04
C ASP A 248 7.80 -14.00 21.13
N PRO A 249 6.60 -13.39 21.22
CA PRO A 249 6.24 -12.25 20.36
C PRO A 249 7.16 -11.04 20.53
N ALA A 250 7.58 -10.72 21.77
CA ALA A 250 8.43 -9.57 22.05
C ALA A 250 9.84 -9.73 21.49
N GLY A 251 10.47 -10.90 21.72
CA GLY A 251 11.78 -11.20 21.15
C GLY A 251 11.77 -11.28 19.63
N SER A 252 10.72 -11.87 19.05
CA SER A 252 10.54 -11.92 17.61
C SER A 252 10.33 -10.52 16.99
N ALA A 253 9.54 -9.65 17.62
CA ALA A 253 9.35 -8.27 17.15
C ALA A 253 10.67 -7.49 17.18
N ALA A 254 11.46 -7.63 18.23
CA ALA A 254 12.77 -7.00 18.31
C ALA A 254 13.72 -7.53 17.22
N ALA A 255 13.71 -8.85 16.96
CA ALA A 255 14.54 -9.47 15.91
C ALA A 255 14.12 -9.00 14.50
N ILE A 256 12.82 -8.88 14.24
CA ILE A 256 12.29 -8.35 12.96
C ILE A 256 12.76 -6.91 12.75
N VAL A 257 12.59 -6.02 13.73
CA VAL A 257 13.01 -4.61 13.60
C VAL A 257 14.52 -4.50 13.42
N ALA A 258 15.32 -5.31 14.13
CA ALA A 258 16.77 -5.35 13.96
C ALA A 258 17.20 -5.86 12.57
N LEU A 259 16.46 -6.80 11.99
CA LEU A 259 16.66 -7.24 10.60
C LEU A 259 16.32 -6.12 9.61
N GLU A 260 15.18 -5.46 9.80
CA GLU A 260 14.75 -4.35 8.95
C GLU A 260 15.71 -3.14 9.05
N ASP A 261 16.37 -2.90 10.19
CA ASP A 261 17.46 -1.91 10.31
C ASP A 261 18.60 -2.22 9.33
N GLN A 262 19.04 -3.48 9.27
CA GLN A 262 20.10 -3.88 8.35
C GLN A 262 19.69 -3.77 6.88
N ILE A 263 18.42 -4.09 6.58
CA ILE A 263 17.85 -3.90 5.24
C ILE A 263 17.79 -2.40 4.90
N ALA A 264 17.38 -1.55 5.85
CA ALA A 264 17.30 -0.10 5.66
C ALA A 264 18.67 0.52 5.40
N GLU A 265 19.73 0.05 6.06
CA GLU A 265 21.12 0.47 5.79
C GLU A 265 21.55 0.15 4.36
N ALA A 266 21.08 -0.98 3.81
CA ALA A 266 21.38 -1.40 2.44
C ALA A 266 20.61 -0.61 1.37
N HIS A 267 19.45 -0.03 1.72
CA HIS A 267 18.58 0.66 0.77
C HIS A 267 19.17 1.97 0.25
N TRP A 268 18.88 2.29 -1.01
CA TRP A 268 19.03 3.64 -1.54
C TRP A 268 18.06 4.59 -0.86
N THR A 269 18.43 5.86 -0.82
CA THR A 269 17.54 6.93 -0.36
C THR A 269 16.35 7.11 -1.31
N PRO A 270 15.23 7.68 -0.83
CA PRO A 270 14.09 8.03 -1.69
C PRO A 270 14.48 8.98 -2.84
N VAL A 271 15.47 9.86 -2.63
CA VAL A 271 15.96 10.80 -3.67
C VAL A 271 16.71 10.04 -4.76
N GLU A 272 17.64 9.15 -4.40
CA GLU A 272 18.37 8.33 -5.37
C GLU A 272 17.44 7.42 -6.17
N SER A 273 16.42 6.86 -5.53
CA SER A 273 15.44 5.97 -6.16
C SER A 273 14.52 6.66 -7.19
N ARG A 274 14.49 8.00 -7.22
CA ARG A 274 13.75 8.78 -8.24
C ARG A 274 14.54 9.03 -9.52
N ASP A 275 15.85 8.79 -9.51
CA ASP A 275 16.71 8.94 -10.66
C ASP A 275 16.44 7.81 -11.68
N ARG A 276 15.75 8.15 -12.77
CA ARG A 276 15.32 7.17 -13.77
C ARG A 276 16.49 6.52 -14.52
N ASP A 277 17.60 7.21 -14.68
CA ASP A 277 18.78 6.65 -15.36
C ASP A 277 19.50 5.66 -14.45
N LYS A 278 19.66 6.00 -13.18
CA LYS A 278 20.27 5.11 -12.18
C LYS A 278 19.43 3.86 -11.91
N THR A 279 18.10 3.96 -12.00
CA THR A 279 17.18 2.85 -11.75
C THR A 279 16.89 1.99 -12.96
N TYR A 280 17.59 2.16 -14.08
CA TYR A 280 17.45 1.35 -15.27
C TYR A 280 18.72 0.54 -15.56
N ASN A 281 18.83 -0.63 -14.94
CA ASN A 281 19.98 -1.52 -15.12
C ASN A 281 19.50 -2.86 -15.67
N GLU A 282 19.95 -3.22 -16.87
CA GLU A 282 19.57 -4.47 -17.53
C GLU A 282 20.39 -5.65 -16.98
N TYR A 283 19.68 -6.70 -16.60
CA TYR A 283 20.24 -7.95 -16.08
C TYR A 283 19.53 -9.15 -16.71
N SER A 284 20.18 -10.29 -16.67
CA SER A 284 19.55 -11.61 -16.68
C SER A 284 19.46 -12.13 -15.23
N ILE A 285 18.69 -13.21 -15.01
CA ILE A 285 18.65 -13.86 -13.69
C ILE A 285 20.06 -14.34 -13.31
N GLN A 286 20.84 -14.83 -14.25
CA GLN A 286 22.20 -15.33 -14.01
C GLN A 286 23.17 -14.21 -13.60
N THR A 287 23.11 -13.07 -14.30
CA THR A 287 23.98 -11.93 -13.95
C THR A 287 23.57 -11.33 -12.62
N LEU A 288 22.27 -11.29 -12.30
CA LEU A 288 21.82 -10.84 -10.97
C LEU A 288 22.30 -11.80 -9.87
N ALA A 289 22.24 -13.11 -10.09
CA ALA A 289 22.73 -14.09 -9.12
C ALA A 289 24.23 -14.00 -8.90
N ALA A 290 25.00 -13.66 -9.94
CA ALA A 290 26.44 -13.46 -9.82
C ALA A 290 26.79 -12.18 -9.06
N ASP A 291 26.06 -11.08 -9.32
CA ASP A 291 26.32 -9.77 -8.69
C ASP A 291 25.77 -9.68 -7.25
N ALA A 292 24.71 -10.42 -6.94
CA ALA A 292 24.05 -10.43 -5.64
C ALA A 292 23.94 -11.85 -5.07
N PRO A 293 25.08 -12.48 -4.73
CA PRO A 293 25.08 -13.84 -4.17
C PRO A 293 24.46 -13.87 -2.76
N GLY A 294 24.00 -15.05 -2.34
CA GLY A 294 23.41 -15.27 -1.01
C GLY A 294 21.88 -15.33 -1.00
N PHE A 295 21.23 -15.12 -2.15
CA PHE A 295 19.80 -15.30 -2.33
C PHE A 295 19.53 -16.24 -3.53
N ASP A 296 18.58 -17.16 -3.40
CA ASP A 296 18.21 -18.07 -4.49
C ASP A 296 17.33 -17.36 -5.53
N TRP A 297 17.96 -16.56 -6.39
CA TRP A 297 17.27 -15.82 -7.47
C TRP A 297 16.55 -16.72 -8.44
N ALA A 298 17.13 -17.88 -8.78
CA ALA A 298 16.51 -18.84 -9.71
C ALA A 298 15.23 -19.43 -9.11
N GLY A 299 15.28 -19.91 -7.88
CA GLY A 299 14.12 -20.40 -7.14
C GLY A 299 13.03 -19.33 -6.97
N TYR A 300 13.43 -18.11 -6.61
CA TYR A 300 12.53 -16.98 -6.48
C TYR A 300 11.78 -16.65 -7.78
N PHE A 301 12.48 -16.45 -8.90
CA PHE A 301 11.85 -16.14 -10.18
C PHE A 301 11.04 -17.30 -10.74
N ASN A 302 11.50 -18.54 -10.55
CA ASN A 302 10.71 -19.73 -10.94
C ASN A 302 9.38 -19.80 -10.16
N ALA A 303 9.41 -19.58 -8.86
CA ALA A 303 8.23 -19.59 -8.01
C ALA A 303 7.26 -18.42 -8.32
N ALA A 304 7.78 -17.28 -8.79
CA ALA A 304 7.00 -16.16 -9.30
C ALA A 304 6.40 -16.40 -10.70
N GLY A 305 6.70 -17.53 -11.36
CA GLY A 305 6.29 -17.80 -12.75
C GLY A 305 7.09 -17.02 -13.80
N LEU A 306 8.25 -16.49 -13.41
CA LEU A 306 9.11 -15.61 -14.22
C LEU A 306 10.47 -16.27 -14.57
N GLY A 307 10.62 -17.56 -14.33
CA GLY A 307 11.91 -18.26 -14.51
C GLY A 307 12.42 -18.33 -15.95
N SER A 308 11.54 -18.11 -16.94
CA SER A 308 11.90 -18.17 -18.38
C SER A 308 12.22 -16.79 -18.99
N ILE A 309 12.26 -15.71 -18.18
CA ILE A 309 12.63 -14.39 -18.70
C ILE A 309 14.11 -14.34 -19.04
N ASP A 310 14.42 -13.74 -20.15
CA ASP A 310 15.79 -13.52 -20.61
C ASP A 310 16.38 -12.20 -20.11
N ARG A 311 15.52 -11.26 -19.69
CA ARG A 311 15.87 -9.91 -19.33
C ARG A 311 14.97 -9.35 -18.22
N LEU A 312 15.57 -8.63 -17.28
CA LEU A 312 14.87 -7.84 -16.26
C LEU A 312 15.58 -6.51 -16.02
N ILE A 313 14.89 -5.57 -15.40
CA ILE A 313 15.46 -4.31 -14.94
C ILE A 313 15.66 -4.37 -13.42
N VAL A 314 16.89 -4.18 -12.98
CA VAL A 314 17.23 -4.03 -11.57
C VAL A 314 17.28 -2.55 -11.23
N ARG A 315 16.41 -2.10 -10.34
CA ARG A 315 16.27 -0.67 -10.02
C ARG A 315 17.42 -0.16 -9.16
N GLN A 316 17.59 -0.69 -7.98
CA GLN A 316 18.64 -0.28 -7.03
C GLN A 316 19.75 -1.34 -7.02
N ASN A 317 20.49 -1.44 -8.13
CA ASN A 317 21.44 -2.52 -8.35
C ASN A 317 22.49 -2.67 -7.25
N THR A 318 23.02 -1.56 -6.68
CA THR A 318 24.03 -1.63 -5.61
C THR A 318 23.45 -1.96 -4.23
N ALA A 319 22.12 -1.88 -4.05
CA ALA A 319 21.44 -2.35 -2.84
C ALA A 319 21.23 -3.88 -2.86
N MET A 320 21.00 -4.47 -4.03
CA MET A 320 20.66 -5.89 -4.18
C MET A 320 21.69 -6.83 -3.52
N PRO A 321 23.01 -6.71 -3.75
CA PRO A 321 23.98 -7.61 -3.11
C PRO A 321 24.04 -7.43 -1.59
N LYS A 322 23.81 -6.22 -1.09
CA LYS A 322 23.80 -5.94 0.34
C LYS A 322 22.59 -6.62 1.02
N ILE A 323 21.41 -6.47 0.43
CA ILE A 323 20.17 -7.10 0.93
C ILE A 323 20.27 -8.63 0.83
N ALA A 324 20.82 -9.18 -0.26
CA ALA A 324 21.06 -10.61 -0.41
C ALA A 324 22.03 -11.15 0.65
N ALA A 325 23.06 -10.38 1.01
CA ALA A 325 23.98 -10.74 2.09
C ALA A 325 23.30 -10.71 3.47
N VAL A 326 22.44 -9.72 3.75
CA VAL A 326 21.64 -9.68 4.98
C VAL A 326 20.74 -10.92 5.05
N PHE A 327 20.05 -11.26 3.97
CA PHE A 327 19.23 -12.47 3.91
C PHE A 327 20.03 -13.73 4.22
N ALA A 328 21.17 -13.93 3.57
CA ALA A 328 22.01 -15.13 3.76
C ALA A 328 22.57 -15.27 5.19
N GLN A 329 22.83 -14.14 5.87
CA GLN A 329 23.39 -14.12 7.22
C GLN A 329 22.32 -14.21 8.31
N THR A 330 21.05 -13.95 7.98
CA THR A 330 19.96 -13.99 8.94
C THR A 330 19.55 -15.43 9.22
N PRO A 331 19.44 -15.85 10.49
CA PRO A 331 18.94 -17.19 10.79
C PRO A 331 17.54 -17.43 10.24
N VAL A 332 17.28 -18.63 9.73
CA VAL A 332 15.96 -19.02 9.20
C VAL A 332 14.82 -18.76 10.20
N ALA A 333 15.10 -18.94 11.50
CA ALA A 333 14.11 -18.70 12.55
C ALA A 333 13.70 -17.22 12.70
N THR A 334 14.49 -16.30 12.16
CA THR A 334 14.19 -14.85 12.15
C THR A 334 13.53 -14.42 10.83
N LEU A 335 13.87 -15.09 9.71
CA LEU A 335 13.27 -14.87 8.41
C LEU A 335 11.82 -15.34 8.38
#